data_93b939e6691bf8b9c85b9434ed1f023a
#
_entry.id   93b939e6691bf8b9c85b9434ed1f023a
#
_cell.length_a   1.000
_cell.length_b   1.000
_cell.length_c   1.000
_cell.angle_alpha   90.00
_cell.angle_beta   90.00
_cell.angle_gamma   90.00
#
_symmetry.space_group_name_H-M   'P 1'
#
loop_
_entity.id
_entity.type
_entity.pdbx_description
1 polymer ?
#
loop_
_entity_poly.entity_id
_entity_poly.type
_entity_poly.pdbx_seq_one_letter_code
_entity_poly.pdbx_strand_id
1 'polypeptide(L)'
;MRLKHFTVAFGQQLFKALGDESRVRILHLLWRNQEMCISDLEQVLDFTQTKTSRQLAYLKNAGLVNFRRLDNWVFYFIKEEAQDFVHQLLGYMERDAQLVHDQKIYQTLWSNRELAAYKLQNRRWTGAEHSNARVA
;
A
#
# COMPACT_ATOMS: atom_id res chain seq x y z
N MET A 1 12.41 -6.35 -15.68
CA MET A 1 11.72 -7.26 -16.58
C MET A 1 10.30 -6.81 -16.79
N ARG A 2 9.80 -6.95 -17.99
CA ARG A 2 8.45 -6.49 -18.28
C ARG A 2 7.54 -7.68 -18.53
N LEU A 3 6.24 -7.49 -18.28
CA LEU A 3 5.24 -8.51 -18.57
C LEU A 3 4.94 -8.55 -20.07
N LYS A 4 5.96 -8.87 -20.87
CA LYS A 4 5.80 -8.85 -22.32
C LYS A 4 5.07 -10.09 -22.85
N HIS A 5 5.35 -11.20 -22.24
CA HIS A 5 4.91 -12.48 -22.75
C HIS A 5 4.29 -13.29 -21.64
N PHE A 6 3.18 -12.84 -21.12
CA PHE A 6 2.57 -13.66 -20.11
C PHE A 6 1.57 -14.62 -20.75
N THR A 7 1.63 -15.84 -20.28
CA THR A 7 0.79 -16.93 -20.76
C THR A 7 -0.65 -16.74 -20.28
N VAL A 8 -1.57 -17.50 -20.84
CA VAL A 8 -2.95 -17.52 -20.37
C VAL A 8 -3.00 -17.88 -18.88
N ALA A 9 -2.19 -18.83 -18.46
CA ALA A 9 -2.17 -19.24 -17.06
C ALA A 9 -1.75 -18.09 -16.14
N PHE A 10 -0.73 -17.35 -16.52
CA PHE A 10 -0.27 -16.21 -15.74
C PHE A 10 -1.29 -15.08 -15.78
N GLY A 11 -1.79 -14.77 -16.97
CA GLY A 11 -2.81 -13.72 -17.13
C GLY A 11 -4.06 -14.01 -16.32
N GLN A 12 -4.49 -15.27 -16.31
CA GLN A 12 -5.63 -15.67 -15.51
C GLN A 12 -5.40 -15.39 -14.03
N GLN A 13 -4.23 -15.67 -13.53
CA GLN A 13 -3.89 -15.37 -12.14
C GLN A 13 -3.96 -13.88 -11.84
N LEU A 14 -3.48 -13.06 -12.75
CA LEU A 14 -3.55 -11.61 -12.59
C LEU A 14 -4.99 -11.12 -12.53
N PHE A 15 -5.82 -11.56 -13.47
CA PHE A 15 -7.22 -11.16 -13.49
C PHE A 15 -7.95 -11.64 -12.25
N LYS A 16 -7.64 -12.82 -11.78
CA LYS A 16 -8.23 -13.37 -10.58
C LYS A 16 -7.84 -12.55 -9.36
N ALA A 17 -6.59 -12.13 -9.29
CA ALA A 17 -6.13 -11.29 -8.20
C ALA A 17 -6.84 -9.94 -8.21
N LEU A 18 -7.13 -9.40 -9.39
CA LEU A 18 -7.79 -8.13 -9.54
C LEU A 18 -9.30 -8.21 -9.42
N GLY A 19 -9.84 -9.42 -9.32
CA GLY A 19 -11.28 -9.62 -9.22
C GLY A 19 -11.85 -9.47 -7.82
N ASP A 20 -11.16 -8.77 -6.94
CA ASP A 20 -11.59 -8.57 -5.56
C ASP A 20 -11.39 -7.12 -5.16
N GLU A 21 -12.42 -6.53 -4.59
CA GLU A 21 -12.39 -5.11 -4.24
C GLU A 21 -11.28 -4.78 -3.25
N SER A 22 -11.07 -5.60 -2.24
CA SER A 22 -10.04 -5.36 -1.23
C SER A 22 -8.65 -5.33 -1.87
N ARG A 23 -8.39 -6.23 -2.79
CA ARG A 23 -7.09 -6.28 -3.46
C ARG A 23 -6.88 -5.09 -4.40
N VAL A 24 -7.92 -4.68 -5.09
CA VAL A 24 -7.84 -3.49 -5.95
C VAL A 24 -7.53 -2.27 -5.11
N ARG A 25 -8.18 -2.14 -3.96
CA ARG A 25 -7.95 -1.00 -3.08
C ARG A 25 -6.52 -0.97 -2.54
N ILE A 26 -5.98 -2.12 -2.17
CA ILE A 26 -4.59 -2.22 -1.74
C ILE A 26 -3.65 -1.82 -2.88
N LEU A 27 -3.85 -2.37 -4.06
CA LEU A 27 -3.00 -2.04 -5.21
C LEU A 27 -3.04 -0.56 -5.54
N HIS A 28 -4.21 0.03 -5.46
CA HIS A 28 -4.35 1.46 -5.73
C HIS A 28 -3.50 2.30 -4.77
N LEU A 29 -3.54 1.98 -3.48
CA LEU A 29 -2.75 2.71 -2.51
C LEU A 29 -1.24 2.53 -2.75
N LEU A 30 -0.81 1.31 -3.08
CA LEU A 30 0.60 1.08 -3.39
C LEU A 30 1.02 1.79 -4.66
N TRP A 31 0.14 1.85 -5.64
CA TRP A 31 0.42 2.56 -6.89
C TRP A 31 0.55 4.07 -6.65
N ARG A 32 -0.34 4.64 -5.85
CA ARG A 32 -0.32 6.07 -5.59
C ARG A 32 0.82 6.50 -4.69
N ASN A 33 1.25 5.64 -3.78
CA ASN A 33 2.18 6.04 -2.72
C ASN A 33 3.53 5.33 -2.80
N GLN A 34 3.73 4.50 -3.80
CA GLN A 34 4.94 3.75 -4.10
C GLN A 34 5.16 2.58 -3.14
N GLU A 35 5.16 2.82 -1.86
CA GLU A 35 5.27 1.72 -0.88
C GLU A 35 4.54 2.10 0.39
N MET A 36 4.04 1.09 1.09
CA MET A 36 3.36 1.29 2.36
C MET A 36 3.61 0.10 3.27
N CYS A 37 3.67 0.35 4.56
CA CYS A 37 3.76 -0.75 5.51
C CYS A 37 2.36 -1.32 5.79
N ILE A 38 2.35 -2.54 6.29
CA ILE A 38 1.09 -3.24 6.57
C ILE A 38 0.18 -2.44 7.50
N SER A 39 0.75 -1.87 8.56
CA SER A 39 -0.07 -1.15 9.53
C SER A 39 -0.77 0.05 8.91
N ASP A 40 -0.14 0.70 7.95
CA ASP A 40 -0.78 1.83 7.26
C ASP A 40 -1.93 1.36 6.40
N LEU A 41 -1.75 0.25 5.70
CA LEU A 41 -2.84 -0.32 4.91
C LEU A 41 -4.03 -0.69 5.79
N GLU A 42 -3.76 -1.31 6.93
CA GLU A 42 -4.82 -1.66 7.88
C GLU A 42 -5.60 -0.45 8.34
N GLN A 43 -4.89 0.61 8.69
CA GLN A 43 -5.55 1.82 9.20
C GLN A 43 -6.34 2.53 8.12
N VAL A 44 -5.77 2.68 6.94
CA VAL A 44 -6.45 3.39 5.85
C VAL A 44 -7.69 2.66 5.40
N LEU A 45 -7.58 1.33 5.25
CA LEU A 45 -8.66 0.53 4.70
C LEU A 45 -9.63 0.02 5.75
N ASP A 46 -9.28 0.17 7.03
CA ASP A 46 -10.05 -0.38 8.13
C ASP A 46 -10.18 -1.90 8.00
N PHE A 47 -9.07 -2.54 7.68
CA PHE A 47 -8.99 -3.99 7.58
C PHE A 47 -8.29 -4.56 8.80
N THR A 48 -8.65 -5.78 9.18
CA THR A 48 -7.92 -6.49 10.22
C THR A 48 -6.54 -6.87 9.71
N GLN A 49 -5.64 -7.16 10.63
CA GLN A 49 -4.30 -7.64 10.26
C GLN A 49 -4.38 -8.93 9.45
N THR A 50 -5.24 -9.84 9.88
CA THR A 50 -5.41 -11.12 9.18
C THR A 50 -5.87 -10.89 7.74
N LYS A 51 -6.86 -10.03 7.55
CA LYS A 51 -7.35 -9.74 6.20
C LYS A 51 -6.28 -9.11 5.35
N THR A 52 -5.59 -8.12 5.88
CA THR A 52 -4.55 -7.39 5.13
C THR A 52 -3.42 -8.33 4.71
N SER A 53 -2.93 -9.12 5.66
CA SER A 53 -1.85 -10.07 5.38
C SER A 53 -2.25 -11.10 4.33
N ARG A 54 -3.48 -11.59 4.41
CA ARG A 54 -3.97 -12.59 3.46
C ARG A 54 -4.07 -12.00 2.05
N GLN A 55 -4.58 -10.79 1.94
CA GLN A 55 -4.71 -10.16 0.63
C GLN A 55 -3.34 -9.80 0.04
N LEU A 56 -2.42 -9.35 0.86
CA LEU A 56 -1.06 -9.08 0.38
C LEU A 56 -0.36 -10.36 -0.07
N ALA A 57 -0.56 -11.46 0.65
CA ALA A 57 -0.01 -12.75 0.25
C ALA A 57 -0.57 -13.19 -1.09
N TYR A 58 -1.86 -12.98 -1.30
CA TYR A 58 -2.48 -13.31 -2.58
C TYR A 58 -1.86 -12.51 -3.72
N LEU A 59 -1.72 -11.20 -3.52
CA LEU A 59 -1.12 -10.33 -4.53
C LEU A 59 0.35 -10.69 -4.78
N LYS A 60 1.07 -11.05 -3.74
CA LYS A 60 2.46 -11.46 -3.89
C LYS A 60 2.56 -12.76 -4.68
N ASN A 61 1.73 -13.73 -4.36
CA ASN A 61 1.73 -15.01 -5.07
C ASN A 61 1.30 -14.86 -6.53
N ALA A 62 0.50 -13.87 -6.83
CA ALA A 62 0.10 -13.58 -8.21
C ALA A 62 1.15 -12.83 -8.99
N GLY A 63 2.23 -12.38 -8.34
CA GLY A 63 3.32 -11.71 -9.02
C GLY A 63 3.16 -10.20 -9.14
N LEU A 64 2.24 -9.61 -8.39
CA LEU A 64 1.96 -8.17 -8.51
C LEU A 64 2.71 -7.33 -7.49
N VAL A 65 2.96 -7.85 -6.30
CA VAL A 65 3.62 -7.08 -5.25
C VAL A 65 4.77 -7.89 -4.64
N ASN A 66 5.64 -7.18 -3.98
CA ASN A 66 6.68 -7.77 -3.16
C ASN A 66 6.90 -6.85 -1.97
N PHE A 67 7.80 -7.23 -1.08
CA PHE A 67 8.07 -6.41 0.10
C PHE A 67 9.58 -6.32 0.34
N ARG A 68 9.95 -5.31 1.14
CA ARG A 68 11.30 -5.18 1.64
C ARG A 68 11.24 -4.90 3.14
N ARG A 69 12.30 -5.27 3.81
CA ARG A 69 12.41 -5.03 5.25
C ARG A 69 13.39 -3.91 5.51
N LEU A 70 13.02 -3.06 6.46
CA LEU A 70 13.90 -2.01 6.95
C LEU A 70 13.72 -1.97 8.46
N ASP A 71 14.71 -2.42 9.20
CA ASP A 71 14.62 -2.57 10.65
C ASP A 71 13.43 -3.48 11.01
N ASN A 72 12.49 -2.98 11.79
CA ASN A 72 11.31 -3.74 12.18
C ASN A 72 10.13 -3.54 11.26
N TRP A 73 10.34 -2.80 10.16
CA TRP A 73 9.25 -2.44 9.25
C TRP A 73 9.28 -3.30 8.01
N VAL A 74 8.11 -3.59 7.49
CA VAL A 74 7.96 -4.29 6.22
C VAL A 74 7.14 -3.40 5.31
N PHE A 75 7.72 -3.04 4.18
CA PHE A 75 7.07 -2.19 3.19
C PHE A 75 6.72 -2.99 1.97
N TYR A 76 5.47 -2.89 1.54
CA TYR A 76 5.01 -3.55 0.33
C TYR A 76 5.01 -2.55 -0.83
N PHE A 77 5.29 -3.05 -2.02
CA PHE A 77 5.34 -2.23 -3.22
C PHE A 77 4.94 -3.08 -4.43
N ILE A 78 4.55 -2.41 -5.52
CA ILE A 78 4.23 -3.10 -6.77
C ILE A 78 5.54 -3.46 -7.45
N LYS A 79 5.67 -4.70 -7.90
CA LYS A 79 6.88 -5.16 -8.57
C LYS A 79 7.10 -4.34 -9.84
N GLU A 80 8.35 -4.07 -10.14
CA GLU A 80 8.71 -3.25 -11.28
C GLU A 80 8.11 -3.77 -12.58
N GLU A 81 8.17 -5.07 -12.78
CA GLU A 81 7.65 -5.68 -14.01
C GLU A 81 6.14 -5.60 -14.12
N ALA A 82 5.44 -5.35 -13.03
CA ALA A 82 3.97 -5.23 -13.03
C ALA A 82 3.50 -3.78 -13.07
N GLN A 83 4.37 -2.81 -12.95
CA GLN A 83 3.95 -1.42 -12.81
C GLN A 83 3.17 -0.88 -14.00
N ASP A 84 3.62 -1.16 -15.21
CA ASP A 84 2.92 -0.69 -16.41
C ASP A 84 1.50 -1.25 -16.49
N PHE A 85 1.38 -2.54 -16.21
CA PHE A 85 0.10 -3.21 -16.22
C PHE A 85 -0.86 -2.62 -15.19
N VAL A 86 -0.37 -2.47 -13.96
CA VAL A 86 -1.18 -1.93 -12.87
C VAL A 86 -1.56 -0.46 -13.16
N HIS A 87 -0.60 0.32 -13.66
CA HIS A 87 -0.86 1.71 -13.99
C HIS A 87 -1.99 1.83 -15.01
N GLN A 88 -1.95 1.03 -16.05
CA GLN A 88 -3.00 1.07 -17.07
C GLN A 88 -4.36 0.71 -16.51
N LEU A 89 -4.42 -0.39 -15.73
CA LEU A 89 -5.70 -0.84 -15.20
C LEU A 89 -6.28 0.12 -14.18
N LEU A 90 -5.46 0.59 -13.25
CA LEU A 90 -5.94 1.51 -12.23
C LEU A 90 -6.25 2.89 -12.78
N GLY A 91 -5.62 3.25 -13.89
CA GLY A 91 -5.93 4.50 -14.56
C GLY A 91 -7.38 4.60 -14.98
N TYR A 92 -8.01 3.49 -15.31
CA TYR A 92 -9.43 3.48 -15.67
C TYR A 92 -10.32 3.76 -14.46
N MET A 93 -9.83 3.54 -13.26
CA MET A 93 -10.62 3.64 -12.03
C MET A 93 -10.18 4.80 -11.13
N GLU A 94 -9.27 5.64 -11.60
CA GLU A 94 -8.65 6.62 -10.70
C GLU A 94 -9.63 7.64 -10.13
N ARG A 95 -10.80 7.79 -10.73
CA ARG A 95 -11.83 8.71 -10.24
C ARG A 95 -12.87 8.03 -9.36
N ASP A 96 -12.73 6.74 -9.15
CA ASP A 96 -13.67 6.03 -8.29
C ASP A 96 -13.70 6.64 -6.89
N ALA A 97 -14.90 6.84 -6.36
CA ALA A 97 -15.07 7.53 -5.08
C ALA A 97 -14.38 6.82 -3.94
N GLN A 98 -14.42 5.49 -3.91
CA GLN A 98 -13.79 4.74 -2.84
C GLN A 98 -12.26 4.86 -2.91
N LEU A 99 -11.69 4.77 -4.10
CA LEU A 99 -10.25 4.88 -4.27
C LEU A 99 -9.76 6.28 -3.92
N VAL A 100 -10.48 7.29 -4.35
CA VAL A 100 -10.16 8.68 -3.98
C VAL A 100 -10.22 8.88 -2.49
N HIS A 101 -11.24 8.31 -1.85
CA HIS A 101 -11.40 8.40 -0.40
C HIS A 101 -10.25 7.71 0.34
N ASP A 102 -9.87 6.52 -0.09
CA ASP A 102 -8.76 5.81 0.53
C ASP A 102 -7.49 6.63 0.51
N GLN A 103 -7.19 7.24 -0.64
CA GLN A 103 -5.99 8.04 -0.77
C GLN A 103 -6.02 9.27 0.12
N LYS A 104 -7.18 9.90 0.25
CA LYS A 104 -7.32 11.05 1.15
C LYS A 104 -7.08 10.67 2.61
N ILE A 105 -7.58 9.53 3.02
CA ILE A 105 -7.35 9.04 4.38
C ILE A 105 -5.86 8.86 4.61
N TYR A 106 -5.16 8.24 3.66
CA TYR A 106 -3.72 8.04 3.81
C TYR A 106 -2.97 9.36 3.86
N GLN A 107 -3.34 10.32 3.03
CA GLN A 107 -2.69 11.63 3.03
C GLN A 107 -2.86 12.34 4.36
N THR A 108 -4.05 12.24 4.96
CA THR A 108 -4.32 12.82 6.27
C THR A 108 -3.48 12.14 7.35
N LEU A 109 -3.42 10.82 7.30
CA LEU A 109 -2.62 10.04 8.25
C LEU A 109 -1.14 10.42 8.16
N TRP A 110 -0.62 10.52 6.95
CA TRP A 110 0.76 10.90 6.72
C TRP A 110 1.05 12.32 7.23
N SER A 111 0.18 13.27 6.92
CA SER A 111 0.33 14.65 7.36
C SER A 111 0.37 14.75 8.88
N ASN A 112 -0.49 13.99 9.56
CA ASN A 112 -0.50 13.98 11.01
C ASN A 112 0.81 13.44 11.58
N ARG A 113 1.40 12.45 10.95
CA ARG A 113 2.70 11.91 11.37
C ARG A 113 3.81 12.92 11.16
N GLU A 114 3.83 13.57 10.02
CA GLU A 114 4.83 14.59 9.74
C GLU A 114 4.73 15.73 10.73
N LEU A 115 3.53 16.14 11.04
CA LEU A 115 3.30 17.20 12.01
C LEU A 115 3.78 16.79 13.40
N ALA A 116 3.50 15.56 13.79
CA ALA A 116 3.97 15.04 15.07
C ALA A 116 5.49 15.00 15.13
N ALA A 117 6.12 14.54 14.07
CA ALA A 117 7.57 14.49 13.98
C ALA A 117 8.17 15.89 14.04
N TYR A 118 7.56 16.83 13.33
CA TYR A 118 8.00 18.21 13.35
C TYR A 118 7.92 18.79 14.77
N LYS A 119 6.82 18.56 15.46
CA LYS A 119 6.65 19.05 16.83
C LYS A 119 7.69 18.45 17.75
N LEU A 120 8.00 17.17 17.60
CA LEU A 120 9.02 16.54 18.42
C LEU A 120 10.39 17.16 18.21
N GLN A 121 10.74 17.46 16.97
CA GLN A 121 12.03 18.05 16.64
C GLN A 121 12.18 19.47 17.17
N ASN A 122 11.09 20.20 17.25
CA ASN A 122 11.13 21.61 17.58
C ASN A 122 10.73 21.93 19.00
N ARG A 123 10.54 20.92 19.85
CA ARG A 123 10.23 21.10 21.26
C ARG A 123 11.40 20.67 22.10
N ARG A 124 11.57 21.34 23.20
CA ARG A 124 12.47 20.87 24.22
C ARG A 124 11.77 19.74 24.93
N TRP A 125 12.02 18.63 24.53
CA TRP A 125 11.28 17.49 24.97
C TRP A 125 11.87 16.88 26.21
N THR A 126 11.10 16.74 27.16
CA THR A 126 11.55 16.05 28.35
C THR A 126 10.71 14.83 28.64
N GLY A 127 9.62 14.72 27.96
CA GLY A 127 8.73 13.62 28.19
C GLY A 127 9.14 12.38 27.43
N ALA A 128 8.52 11.32 27.74
CA ALA A 128 8.80 10.05 27.10
C ALA A 128 7.68 9.64 26.17
N GLU A 129 6.78 10.52 25.90
CA GLU A 129 5.59 10.14 25.19
C GLU A 129 5.74 10.17 23.68
N HIS A 130 6.89 10.24 23.22
CA HIS A 130 7.15 10.22 21.81
C HIS A 130 7.05 8.85 21.20
N SER A 131 6.72 7.89 21.98
CA SER A 131 6.67 6.52 21.52
C SER A 131 5.74 6.31 20.35
N ASN A 132 4.77 7.17 20.18
CA ASN A 132 3.82 7.01 19.11
C ASN A 132 4.21 7.70 17.82
N ALA A 133 5.32 8.39 17.84
CA ALA A 133 5.77 9.08 16.66
C ALA A 133 6.42 8.09 15.69
N ARG A 134 5.70 7.08 15.32
CA ARG A 134 6.16 6.12 14.33
C ARG A 134 5.91 6.70 12.96
N VAL A 135 6.97 6.81 12.22
CA VAL A 135 6.88 7.24 10.84
C VAL A 135 7.23 6.05 10.00
N ALA A 136 6.28 5.52 9.34
CA ALA A 136 6.53 4.34 8.53
C ALA A 136 6.62 4.69 7.08
#